data_713b21059d31bcc77516a7c8806cbed2
#
_entry.id   713b21059d31bcc77516a7c8806cbed2
#
_cell.length_a   1.000
_cell.length_b   1.000
_cell.length_c   1.000
_cell.angle_alpha   90.00
_cell.angle_beta   90.00
_cell.angle_gamma   90.00
#
_symmetry.space_group_name_H-M   'P 1'
#
loop_
_entity.id
_entity.type
_entity.pdbx_description
1 polymer ?
#
loop_
_entity_poly.entity_id
_entity_poly.type
_entity_poly.pdbx_seq_one_letter_code
_entity_poly.pdbx_strand_id
1 'polypeptide(L)'
;KMREKAEILNIPLHQLGGPELPYHVVAIKRGNETLIPRGDDVVKLHDIVYFTTTRKFVPYIRKIAGKEDYADVRNVMIMGGSRIAVRTAQYVPDYMQVKIVDNDLNRCNRLTELLDDKTMIINGDGRDMDLLIEEGLKNTEAFVALTGNSETNILACLAAKRMGVRKTVAEVENIDYIAWLKASTSARLSTRR
;
A
#
# COMPACT_ATOMS: atom_id res chain seq x y z
N LYS A 1 8.82 1.57 6.77
CA LYS A 1 9.92 1.61 5.80
C LYS A 1 10.36 3.05 5.59
N MET A 2 11.67 3.32 5.68
CA MET A 2 12.25 4.64 5.46
C MET A 2 12.23 5.01 3.99
N ARG A 3 11.98 6.30 3.72
CA ARG A 3 11.93 6.87 2.37
C ARG A 3 13.03 7.90 2.16
N GLU A 4 13.23 8.32 0.92
CA GLU A 4 14.30 9.27 0.54
C GLU A 4 14.24 10.60 1.31
N LYS A 5 13.04 11.09 1.61
CA LYS A 5 12.80 12.32 2.37
C LYS A 5 12.81 12.13 3.90
N ALA A 6 13.23 10.97 4.41
CA ALA A 6 13.25 10.74 5.85
C ALA A 6 14.35 11.57 6.52
N GLU A 7 14.00 12.34 7.54
CA GLU A 7 14.90 13.26 8.24
C GLU A 7 15.98 12.55 9.05
N ILE A 8 15.72 11.29 9.45
CA ILE A 8 16.61 10.51 10.33
C ILE A 8 17.60 9.61 9.59
N LEU A 9 17.72 9.74 8.26
CA LEU A 9 18.64 8.92 7.48
C LEU A 9 20.09 9.27 7.77
N ASN A 10 20.92 8.23 7.95
CA ASN A 10 22.37 8.33 8.14
C ASN A 10 22.83 9.18 9.33
N ILE A 11 21.92 9.45 10.28
CA ILE A 11 22.25 10.14 11.53
C ILE A 11 22.39 9.06 12.62
N PRO A 12 23.47 9.04 13.41
CA PRO A 12 23.61 8.17 14.56
C PRO A 12 22.45 8.35 15.54
N LEU A 13 21.89 7.24 16.04
CA LEU A 13 20.68 7.29 16.87
C LEU A 13 20.88 8.14 18.14
N HIS A 14 22.07 8.18 18.72
CA HIS A 14 22.37 9.02 19.89
C HIS A 14 22.31 10.53 19.59
N GLN A 15 22.44 10.94 18.31
CA GLN A 15 22.34 12.34 17.87
C GLN A 15 20.91 12.77 17.54
N LEU A 16 19.97 11.81 17.41
CA LEU A 16 18.57 12.15 17.13
C LEU A 16 17.85 12.83 18.30
N GLY A 17 18.43 12.82 19.47
CA GLY A 17 17.95 13.50 20.67
C GLY A 17 18.17 12.67 21.95
N GLY A 18 17.78 13.26 23.10
CA GLY A 18 17.99 12.68 24.43
C GLY A 18 16.79 11.87 24.96
N PRO A 19 16.74 11.63 26.29
CA PRO A 19 15.72 10.83 26.96
C PRO A 19 14.29 11.36 26.79
N GLU A 20 14.13 12.63 26.39
CA GLU A 20 12.83 13.27 26.18
C GLU A 20 12.24 13.06 24.77
N LEU A 21 12.91 12.27 23.90
CA LEU A 21 12.35 11.96 22.60
C LEU A 21 10.98 11.25 22.74
N PRO A 22 9.99 11.68 21.95
CA PRO A 22 8.65 11.08 22.02
C PRO A 22 8.59 9.67 21.43
N TYR A 23 9.73 9.05 21.11
CA TYR A 23 9.81 7.71 20.54
C TYR A 23 11.15 7.04 20.85
N HIS A 24 11.14 5.70 20.78
CA HIS A 24 12.38 4.91 20.78
C HIS A 24 12.43 4.01 19.55
N VAL A 25 13.63 3.84 18.98
CA VAL A 25 13.89 2.87 17.93
C VAL A 25 14.22 1.53 18.58
N VAL A 26 13.34 0.54 18.44
CA VAL A 26 13.48 -0.77 19.10
C VAL A 26 14.11 -1.82 18.21
N ALA A 27 13.95 -1.71 16.90
CA ALA A 27 14.58 -2.61 15.93
C ALA A 27 14.68 -1.97 14.55
N ILE A 28 15.68 -2.38 13.78
CA ILE A 28 15.89 -1.99 12.39
C ILE A 28 15.99 -3.28 11.56
N LYS A 29 15.06 -3.48 10.62
CA LYS A 29 15.16 -4.55 9.64
C LYS A 29 15.74 -4.00 8.35
N ARG A 30 16.93 -4.49 8.01
CA ARG A 30 17.70 -4.15 6.81
C ARG A 30 17.81 -5.37 5.91
N GLY A 31 17.11 -5.36 4.78
CA GLY A 31 17.01 -6.56 3.95
C GLY A 31 16.37 -7.71 4.73
N ASN A 32 17.11 -8.80 4.92
CA ASN A 32 16.67 -9.98 5.67
C ASN A 32 17.14 -10.01 7.13
N GLU A 33 18.02 -9.09 7.54
CA GLU A 33 18.55 -9.02 8.89
C GLU A 33 17.73 -8.07 9.76
N THR A 34 17.61 -8.42 11.04
CA THR A 34 17.00 -7.56 12.05
C THR A 34 18.04 -7.22 13.11
N LEU A 35 18.32 -5.93 13.27
CA LEU A 35 19.27 -5.39 14.24
C LEU A 35 18.50 -4.88 15.47
N ILE A 36 19.07 -5.09 16.66
CA ILE A 36 18.72 -4.32 17.86
C ILE A 36 19.66 -3.12 17.87
N PRO A 37 19.21 -1.89 17.61
CA PRO A 37 20.10 -0.77 17.36
C PRO A 37 20.78 -0.29 18.66
N ARG A 38 22.00 0.18 18.49
CA ARG A 38 22.79 0.90 19.51
C ARG A 38 22.90 2.38 19.16
N GLY A 39 23.41 3.19 20.06
CA GLY A 39 23.52 4.64 19.86
C GLY A 39 24.27 5.06 18.59
N ASP A 40 25.30 4.33 18.21
CA ASP A 40 26.12 4.63 17.00
C ASP A 40 25.53 4.10 15.70
N ASP A 41 24.48 3.27 15.78
CA ASP A 41 23.82 2.75 14.58
C ASP A 41 23.06 3.87 13.86
N VAL A 42 22.99 3.72 12.54
CA VAL A 42 22.29 4.65 11.66
C VAL A 42 21.14 3.97 10.91
N VAL A 43 20.08 4.70 10.71
CA VAL A 43 18.96 4.29 9.84
C VAL A 43 19.33 4.57 8.39
N LYS A 44 19.16 3.60 7.51
CA LYS A 44 19.43 3.71 6.07
C LYS A 44 18.15 3.75 5.26
N LEU A 45 18.27 4.25 4.04
CA LEU A 45 17.19 4.21 3.06
C LEU A 45 16.66 2.78 2.89
N HIS A 46 15.33 2.64 2.84
CA HIS A 46 14.60 1.37 2.73
C HIS A 46 14.59 0.49 3.99
N ASP A 47 15.30 0.83 5.06
CA ASP A 47 15.15 0.12 6.33
C ASP A 47 13.70 0.12 6.81
N ILE A 48 13.26 -0.98 7.41
CA ILE A 48 12.02 -1.01 8.18
C ILE A 48 12.40 -0.77 9.63
N VAL A 49 12.01 0.37 10.16
CA VAL A 49 12.31 0.76 11.54
C VAL A 49 11.08 0.58 12.40
N TYR A 50 11.26 -0.08 13.53
CA TYR A 50 10.23 -0.28 14.54
C TYR A 50 10.42 0.76 15.65
N PHE A 51 9.35 1.52 15.89
CA PHE A 51 9.33 2.56 16.90
C PHE A 51 8.37 2.18 18.03
N THR A 52 8.75 2.47 19.26
CA THR A 52 7.83 2.57 20.39
C THR A 52 7.52 4.04 20.61
N THR A 53 6.24 4.40 20.66
CA THR A 53 5.76 5.76 20.86
C THR A 53 4.32 5.75 21.36
N THR A 54 3.83 6.88 21.86
CA THR A 54 2.41 7.05 22.16
C THR A 54 1.63 7.44 20.90
N ARG A 55 0.32 7.15 20.88
CA ARG A 55 -0.56 7.42 19.74
C ARG A 55 -0.49 8.88 19.26
N LYS A 56 -0.32 9.80 20.20
CA LYS A 56 -0.19 11.25 19.96
C LYS A 56 0.97 11.59 18.99
N PHE A 57 2.07 10.87 19.06
CA PHE A 57 3.29 11.15 18.27
C PHE A 57 3.42 10.34 16.98
N VAL A 58 2.43 9.50 16.63
CA VAL A 58 2.43 8.76 15.36
C VAL A 58 2.56 9.69 14.14
N PRO A 59 1.87 10.86 14.04
CA PRO A 59 2.08 11.80 12.94
C PRO A 59 3.52 12.29 12.83
N TYR A 60 4.17 12.59 13.97
CA TYR A 60 5.56 12.99 14.00
C TYR A 60 6.50 11.88 13.47
N ILE A 61 6.25 10.61 13.86
CA ILE A 61 7.01 9.47 13.33
C ILE A 61 6.82 9.34 11.80
N ARG A 62 5.62 9.59 11.29
CA ARG A 62 5.38 9.59 9.83
C ARG A 62 6.24 10.64 9.15
N LYS A 63 6.31 11.85 9.71
CA LYS A 63 7.11 12.95 9.20
C LYS A 63 8.58 12.57 9.11
N ILE A 64 9.22 12.25 10.22
CA ILE A 64 10.65 11.91 10.29
C ILE A 64 11.01 10.65 9.45
N ALA A 65 10.04 9.78 9.16
CA ALA A 65 10.19 8.64 8.26
C ALA A 65 10.03 8.99 6.77
N GLY A 66 9.80 10.26 6.43
CA GLY A 66 9.58 10.73 5.07
C GLY A 66 8.22 10.35 4.50
N LYS A 67 7.22 10.14 5.36
CA LYS A 67 5.87 9.69 4.96
C LYS A 67 4.82 10.80 5.02
N GLU A 68 5.21 12.05 5.02
CA GLU A 68 4.28 13.18 5.13
C GLU A 68 3.29 13.29 3.96
N ASP A 69 3.69 12.87 2.77
CA ASP A 69 2.88 12.99 1.56
C ASP A 69 1.82 11.88 1.38
N TYR A 70 1.49 11.15 2.43
CA TYR A 70 0.34 10.24 2.38
C TYR A 70 -0.93 11.05 2.67
N ALA A 71 -1.44 11.73 1.62
CA ALA A 71 -2.84 12.10 1.62
C ALA A 71 -3.67 10.86 1.98
N ASP A 72 -4.66 11.01 2.84
CA ASP A 72 -5.57 9.94 3.18
C ASP A 72 -6.18 9.41 1.89
N VAL A 73 -6.23 8.09 1.75
CA VAL A 73 -6.90 7.45 0.62
C VAL A 73 -8.38 7.73 0.77
N ARG A 74 -8.97 8.34 -0.24
CA ARG A 74 -10.41 8.62 -0.28
C ARG A 74 -11.13 7.80 -1.33
N ASN A 75 -10.50 7.58 -2.48
CA ASN A 75 -11.07 6.82 -3.58
C ASN A 75 -10.33 5.50 -3.73
N VAL A 76 -11.06 4.41 -3.57
CA VAL A 76 -10.55 3.04 -3.68
C VAL A 76 -11.28 2.34 -4.82
N MET A 77 -10.53 1.75 -5.74
CA MET A 77 -11.09 0.88 -6.76
C MET A 77 -10.65 -0.56 -6.49
N ILE A 78 -11.59 -1.48 -6.45
CA ILE A 78 -11.38 -2.90 -6.21
C ILE A 78 -11.73 -3.66 -7.48
N MET A 79 -10.82 -4.45 -8.00
CA MET A 79 -11.05 -5.38 -9.09
C MET A 79 -11.34 -6.77 -8.55
N GLY A 80 -12.54 -7.27 -8.81
CA GLY A 80 -13.04 -8.56 -8.35
C GLY A 80 -13.95 -8.47 -7.11
N GLY A 81 -15.16 -8.98 -7.22
CA GLY A 81 -16.19 -9.01 -6.18
C GLY A 81 -16.09 -10.20 -5.25
N SER A 82 -14.90 -10.56 -4.81
CA SER A 82 -14.66 -11.68 -3.90
C SER A 82 -15.20 -11.40 -2.48
N ARG A 83 -15.26 -12.44 -1.64
CA ARG A 83 -15.60 -12.26 -0.21
C ARG A 83 -14.66 -11.28 0.51
N ILE A 84 -13.39 -11.23 0.07
CA ILE A 84 -12.41 -10.28 0.62
C ILE A 84 -12.78 -8.86 0.19
N ALA A 85 -13.24 -8.66 -1.06
CA ALA A 85 -13.70 -7.36 -1.53
C ALA A 85 -14.90 -6.85 -0.71
N VAL A 86 -15.90 -7.71 -0.46
CA VAL A 86 -17.05 -7.40 0.39
C VAL A 86 -16.60 -6.97 1.79
N ARG A 87 -15.75 -7.76 2.43
CA ARG A 87 -15.21 -7.42 3.76
C ARG A 87 -14.43 -6.13 3.74
N THR A 88 -13.60 -5.91 2.73
CA THR A 88 -12.84 -4.67 2.59
C THR A 88 -13.79 -3.47 2.50
N ALA A 89 -14.82 -3.52 1.65
CA ALA A 89 -15.80 -2.44 1.51
C ALA A 89 -16.56 -2.17 2.82
N GLN A 90 -16.90 -3.22 3.58
CA GLN A 90 -17.60 -3.08 4.87
C GLN A 90 -16.75 -2.47 5.99
N TYR A 91 -15.41 -2.60 5.92
CA TYR A 91 -14.50 -2.17 6.99
C TYR A 91 -13.71 -0.89 6.67
N VAL A 92 -13.82 -0.34 5.45
CA VAL A 92 -13.21 0.96 5.18
C VAL A 92 -13.90 2.07 5.97
N PRO A 93 -13.15 3.12 6.37
CA PRO A 93 -13.75 4.28 7.03
C PRO A 93 -14.80 4.97 6.15
N ASP A 94 -15.79 5.59 6.78
CA ASP A 94 -16.91 6.27 6.10
C ASP A 94 -16.52 7.37 5.10
N TYR A 95 -15.34 7.94 5.25
CA TYR A 95 -14.84 8.96 4.34
C TYR A 95 -14.23 8.40 3.04
N MET A 96 -14.08 7.07 2.93
CA MET A 96 -13.59 6.41 1.72
C MET A 96 -14.74 6.03 0.81
N GLN A 97 -14.61 6.37 -0.46
CA GLN A 97 -15.50 5.90 -1.53
C GLN A 97 -14.90 4.66 -2.16
N VAL A 98 -15.69 3.63 -2.29
CA VAL A 98 -15.28 2.34 -2.85
C VAL A 98 -16.03 2.08 -4.13
N LYS A 99 -15.30 1.71 -5.18
CA LYS A 99 -15.84 1.15 -6.42
C LYS A 99 -15.38 -0.29 -6.54
N ILE A 100 -16.29 -1.21 -6.86
CA ILE A 100 -15.97 -2.63 -7.14
C ILE A 100 -16.32 -2.91 -8.59
N VAL A 101 -15.33 -3.37 -9.35
CA VAL A 101 -15.49 -3.79 -10.75
C VAL A 101 -15.45 -5.31 -10.83
N ASP A 102 -16.50 -5.94 -11.34
CA ASP A 102 -16.55 -7.38 -11.55
C ASP A 102 -17.27 -7.73 -12.87
N ASN A 103 -16.78 -8.72 -13.58
CA ASN A 103 -17.31 -9.14 -14.88
C ASN A 103 -18.53 -10.09 -14.79
N ASP A 104 -18.83 -10.61 -13.61
CA ASP A 104 -19.97 -11.48 -13.36
C ASP A 104 -21.18 -10.65 -12.90
N LEU A 105 -22.17 -10.47 -13.78
CA LEU A 105 -23.38 -9.71 -13.50
C LEU A 105 -24.17 -10.25 -12.30
N ASN A 106 -24.25 -11.58 -12.13
CA ASN A 106 -24.92 -12.18 -10.99
C ASN A 106 -24.20 -11.86 -9.67
N ARG A 107 -22.86 -11.78 -9.72
CA ARG A 107 -22.06 -11.36 -8.58
C ARG A 107 -22.28 -9.87 -8.29
N CYS A 108 -22.28 -9.02 -9.30
CA CYS A 108 -22.59 -7.60 -9.14
C CYS A 108 -23.96 -7.39 -8.47
N ASN A 109 -25.00 -8.09 -8.90
CA ASN A 109 -26.34 -8.01 -8.29
C ASN A 109 -26.32 -8.42 -6.81
N ARG A 110 -25.59 -9.50 -6.46
CA ARG A 110 -25.43 -9.89 -5.05
C ARG A 110 -24.64 -8.87 -4.23
N LEU A 111 -23.65 -8.21 -4.83
CA LEU A 111 -22.88 -7.18 -4.15
C LEU A 111 -23.73 -5.96 -3.80
N THR A 112 -24.67 -5.56 -4.67
CA THR A 112 -25.60 -4.45 -4.38
C THR A 112 -26.57 -4.78 -3.25
N GLU A 113 -26.88 -6.06 -3.02
CA GLU A 113 -27.70 -6.50 -1.88
C GLU A 113 -26.91 -6.55 -0.56
N LEU A 114 -25.58 -6.78 -0.63
CA LEU A 114 -24.72 -7.02 0.53
C LEU A 114 -24.02 -5.75 1.04
N LEU A 115 -23.89 -4.75 0.19
CA LEU A 115 -23.15 -3.52 0.48
C LEU A 115 -24.09 -2.31 0.49
N ASP A 116 -23.67 -1.27 1.18
CA ASP A 116 -24.41 -0.02 1.28
C ASP A 116 -24.27 0.85 0.02
N ASP A 117 -25.12 1.87 -0.08
CA ASP A 117 -25.15 2.81 -1.21
C ASP A 117 -23.85 3.64 -1.38
N LYS A 118 -22.93 3.55 -0.43
CA LYS A 118 -21.62 4.21 -0.52
C LYS A 118 -20.64 3.43 -1.41
N THR A 119 -20.94 2.17 -1.69
CA THR A 119 -20.12 1.30 -2.54
C THR A 119 -20.72 1.21 -3.92
N MET A 120 -20.01 1.75 -4.92
CA MET A 120 -20.44 1.68 -6.32
C MET A 120 -20.02 0.33 -6.92
N ILE A 121 -20.98 -0.39 -7.52
CA ILE A 121 -20.74 -1.67 -8.20
C ILE A 121 -20.79 -1.43 -9.70
N ILE A 122 -19.77 -1.89 -10.41
CA ILE A 122 -19.60 -1.75 -11.85
C ILE A 122 -19.50 -3.14 -12.45
N ASN A 123 -20.40 -3.47 -13.37
CA ASN A 123 -20.30 -4.69 -14.15
C ASN A 123 -19.40 -4.45 -15.35
N GLY A 124 -18.20 -5.07 -15.35
CA GLY A 124 -17.24 -4.93 -16.43
C GLY A 124 -15.96 -5.71 -16.19
N ASP A 125 -15.15 -5.84 -17.25
CA ASP A 125 -13.85 -6.52 -17.14
C ASP A 125 -12.81 -5.59 -16.51
N GLY A 126 -12.36 -5.91 -15.30
CA GLY A 126 -11.32 -5.14 -14.60
C GLY A 126 -9.92 -5.19 -15.25
N ARG A 127 -9.75 -5.91 -16.37
CA ARG A 127 -8.55 -5.89 -17.20
C ARG A 127 -8.65 -4.85 -18.33
N ASP A 128 -9.84 -4.37 -18.60
CA ASP A 128 -10.08 -3.31 -19.58
C ASP A 128 -9.68 -1.96 -18.99
N MET A 129 -8.54 -1.46 -19.47
CA MET A 129 -7.99 -0.19 -18.98
C MET A 129 -8.84 1.02 -19.39
N ASP A 130 -9.53 0.96 -20.54
CA ASP A 130 -10.37 2.06 -20.99
C ASP A 130 -11.60 2.18 -20.08
N LEU A 131 -12.24 1.05 -19.77
CA LEU A 131 -13.30 0.99 -18.77
C LEU A 131 -12.85 1.55 -17.41
N LEU A 132 -11.70 1.11 -16.91
CA LEU A 132 -11.21 1.57 -15.61
C LEU A 132 -10.90 3.08 -15.61
N ILE A 133 -10.41 3.63 -16.74
CA ILE A 133 -10.15 5.06 -16.89
C ILE A 133 -11.46 5.84 -16.90
N GLU A 134 -12.48 5.39 -17.63
CA GLU A 134 -13.82 5.96 -17.66
C GLU A 134 -14.45 5.97 -16.27
N GLU A 135 -14.24 4.90 -15.50
CA GLU A 135 -14.70 4.76 -14.13
C GLU A 135 -13.85 5.53 -13.10
N GLY A 136 -12.86 6.27 -13.55
CA GLY A 136 -12.10 7.21 -12.73
C GLY A 136 -10.83 6.64 -12.11
N LEU A 137 -10.19 5.64 -12.72
CA LEU A 137 -8.91 5.10 -12.26
C LEU A 137 -7.85 6.20 -12.03
N LYS A 138 -7.82 7.25 -12.86
CA LYS A 138 -6.87 8.36 -12.74
C LYS A 138 -7.05 9.19 -11.46
N ASN A 139 -8.25 9.18 -10.89
CA ASN A 139 -8.60 9.88 -9.66
C ASN A 139 -8.60 8.94 -8.44
N THR A 140 -8.20 7.69 -8.63
CA THR A 140 -8.14 6.66 -7.59
C THR A 140 -6.79 6.72 -6.87
N GLU A 141 -6.80 6.80 -5.55
CA GLU A 141 -5.58 6.79 -4.75
C GLU A 141 -5.12 5.37 -4.42
N ALA A 142 -6.05 4.41 -4.36
CA ALA A 142 -5.71 3.00 -4.10
C ALA A 142 -6.47 2.07 -5.05
N PHE A 143 -5.73 1.15 -5.69
CA PHE A 143 -6.26 0.08 -6.52
C PHE A 143 -5.96 -1.26 -5.89
N VAL A 144 -6.99 -2.09 -5.71
CA VAL A 144 -6.91 -3.39 -5.02
C VAL A 144 -7.43 -4.47 -5.96
N ALA A 145 -6.59 -5.43 -6.32
CA ALA A 145 -6.95 -6.53 -7.20
C ALA A 145 -7.16 -7.82 -6.38
N LEU A 146 -8.40 -8.31 -6.36
CA LEU A 146 -8.89 -9.41 -5.52
C LEU A 146 -9.65 -10.46 -6.36
N THR A 147 -9.19 -10.71 -7.58
CA THR A 147 -9.73 -11.81 -8.40
C THR A 147 -9.09 -13.14 -7.98
N GLY A 148 -9.67 -14.26 -8.40
CA GLY A 148 -9.10 -15.59 -8.15
C GLY A 148 -7.86 -15.94 -8.99
N ASN A 149 -7.22 -14.95 -9.65
CA ASN A 149 -6.03 -15.17 -10.48
C ASN A 149 -4.91 -14.21 -10.11
N SER A 150 -3.86 -14.76 -9.51
CA SER A 150 -2.71 -14.00 -8.99
C SER A 150 -1.99 -13.19 -10.07
N GLU A 151 -1.78 -13.75 -11.26
CA GLU A 151 -1.10 -13.09 -12.39
C GLU A 151 -1.91 -11.89 -12.88
N THR A 152 -3.21 -12.07 -13.05
CA THR A 152 -4.14 -10.98 -13.41
C THR A 152 -4.10 -9.87 -12.37
N ASN A 153 -4.13 -10.22 -11.08
CA ASN A 153 -4.06 -9.24 -10.00
C ASN A 153 -2.76 -8.43 -10.02
N ILE A 154 -1.62 -9.10 -10.24
CA ILE A 154 -0.32 -8.44 -10.33
C ILE A 154 -0.26 -7.51 -11.54
N LEU A 155 -0.68 -7.99 -12.73
CA LEU A 155 -0.63 -7.21 -13.96
C LEU A 155 -1.55 -5.99 -13.89
N ALA A 156 -2.76 -6.13 -13.38
CA ALA A 156 -3.69 -5.02 -13.19
C ALA A 156 -3.13 -3.97 -12.22
N CYS A 157 -2.52 -4.39 -11.11
CA CYS A 157 -1.85 -3.50 -10.17
C CYS A 157 -0.67 -2.75 -10.80
N LEU A 158 0.13 -3.41 -11.66
CA LEU A 158 1.22 -2.77 -12.38
C LEU A 158 0.70 -1.74 -13.40
N ALA A 159 -0.38 -2.06 -14.12
CA ALA A 159 -1.02 -1.15 -15.04
C ALA A 159 -1.60 0.07 -14.31
N ALA A 160 -2.38 -0.13 -13.26
CA ALA A 160 -2.93 0.94 -12.42
C ALA A 160 -1.81 1.86 -11.88
N LYS A 161 -0.69 1.29 -11.46
CA LYS A 161 0.46 2.06 -10.99
C LYS A 161 1.09 2.93 -12.09
N ARG A 162 1.16 2.43 -13.33
CA ARG A 162 1.62 3.21 -14.50
C ARG A 162 0.68 4.36 -14.84
N MET A 163 -0.63 4.19 -14.57
CA MET A 163 -1.63 5.23 -14.75
C MET A 163 -1.65 6.28 -13.63
N GLY A 164 -0.76 6.16 -12.64
CA GLY A 164 -0.57 7.16 -11.58
C GLY A 164 -1.20 6.79 -10.23
N VAL A 165 -1.84 5.63 -10.09
CA VAL A 165 -2.38 5.18 -8.81
C VAL A 165 -1.24 5.00 -7.80
N ARG A 166 -1.34 5.67 -6.66
CA ARG A 166 -0.25 5.73 -5.67
C ARG A 166 -0.07 4.43 -4.90
N LYS A 167 -1.17 3.77 -4.53
CA LYS A 167 -1.17 2.52 -3.77
C LYS A 167 -1.81 1.41 -4.59
N THR A 168 -1.12 0.30 -4.71
CA THR A 168 -1.69 -0.90 -5.35
C THR A 168 -1.50 -2.09 -4.44
N VAL A 169 -2.52 -2.94 -4.34
CA VAL A 169 -2.54 -4.17 -3.54
C VAL A 169 -3.05 -5.29 -4.43
N ALA A 170 -2.26 -6.34 -4.59
CA ALA A 170 -2.66 -7.55 -5.32
C ALA A 170 -2.81 -8.72 -4.35
N GLU A 171 -3.92 -9.45 -4.43
CA GLU A 171 -4.05 -10.76 -3.81
C GLU A 171 -3.22 -11.76 -4.59
N VAL A 172 -2.37 -12.52 -3.88
CA VAL A 172 -1.47 -13.50 -4.46
C VAL A 172 -1.50 -14.76 -3.61
N GLU A 173 -1.96 -15.86 -4.19
CA GLU A 173 -2.05 -17.15 -3.49
C GLU A 173 -0.68 -17.83 -3.39
N ASN A 174 0.15 -17.73 -4.44
CA ASN A 174 1.47 -18.33 -4.45
C ASN A 174 2.55 -17.37 -3.94
N ILE A 175 3.20 -17.76 -2.83
CA ILE A 175 4.25 -16.98 -2.16
C ILE A 175 5.50 -16.78 -3.04
N ASP A 176 5.75 -17.65 -4.01
CA ASP A 176 6.90 -17.56 -4.93
C ASP A 176 6.86 -16.31 -5.80
N TYR A 177 5.66 -15.82 -6.15
CA TYR A 177 5.51 -14.54 -6.86
C TYR A 177 6.04 -13.35 -6.06
N ILE A 178 5.99 -13.41 -4.74
CA ILE A 178 6.52 -12.33 -3.86
C ILE A 178 8.05 -12.26 -3.99
N ALA A 179 8.73 -13.39 -4.04
CA ALA A 179 10.18 -13.45 -4.23
C ALA A 179 10.59 -12.91 -5.60
N TRP A 180 9.87 -13.31 -6.65
CA TRP A 180 10.12 -12.85 -8.02
C TRP A 180 9.88 -11.34 -8.19
N LEU A 181 8.79 -10.80 -7.64
CA LEU A 181 8.49 -9.36 -7.67
C LEU A 181 9.56 -8.53 -6.95
N LYS A 182 10.09 -9.01 -5.83
CA LYS A 182 11.19 -8.35 -5.12
C LYS A 182 12.47 -8.34 -5.96
N ALA A 183 12.81 -9.45 -6.61
CA ALA A 183 13.99 -9.56 -7.48
C ALA A 183 13.89 -8.63 -8.70
N SER A 184 12.73 -8.56 -9.36
CA SER A 184 12.49 -7.69 -10.52
C SER A 184 12.53 -6.19 -10.17
N THR A 185 12.13 -5.82 -8.96
CA THR A 185 12.19 -4.43 -8.49
C THR A 185 13.63 -4.01 -8.18
N SER A 186 14.46 -4.92 -7.63
CA SER A 186 15.87 -4.64 -7.37
C SER A 186 16.70 -4.55 -8.66
N ALA A 187 16.38 -5.35 -9.67
CA ALA A 187 17.05 -5.31 -10.97
C ALA A 187 16.86 -3.97 -11.72
N ARG A 188 15.72 -3.29 -11.54
CA ARG A 188 15.48 -1.95 -12.12
C ARG A 188 16.30 -0.83 -11.49
N LEU A 189 16.76 -1.00 -10.26
CA LEU A 189 17.61 -0.02 -9.58
C LEU A 189 19.08 -0.11 -10.03
N SER A 190 19.52 -1.23 -10.62
CA SER A 190 20.90 -1.43 -11.09
C SER A 190 21.15 -0.97 -12.53
N THR A 191 20.12 -0.64 -13.30
CA THR A 191 20.24 -0.27 -14.74
C THR A 191 20.16 1.23 -15.02
N ARG A 192 20.10 2.08 -14.01
CA ARG A 192 20.28 3.53 -14.16
C ARG A 192 21.65 3.93 -13.64
N ARG A 193 22.66 3.80 -14.49
CA ARG A 193 23.88 4.59 -14.49
C ARG A 193 23.77 5.69 -15.52
#